data_a5d3b630a38bf53cd7059404ed62e738
#
_entry.id   a5d3b630a38bf53cd7059404ed62e738
#
_cell.length_a   1.000
_cell.length_b   1.000
_cell.length_c   1.000
_cell.angle_alpha   90.00
_cell.angle_beta   90.00
_cell.angle_gamma   90.00
#
_symmetry.space_group_name_H-M   'P 1'
#
loop_
_entity.id
_entity.type
_entity.pdbx_description
1 polymer ?
#
loop_
_entity_poly.entity_id
_entity_poly.type
_entity_poly.pdbx_seq_one_letter_code
_entity_poly.pdbx_strand_id
1 'polypeptide(L)'
;GNLMMTGKLNSADVLGAPSCAGSPKLNGFDWVLDRLAAGLRVGPVEIQAMGVGGLLKEIPTRPQPREADEDLARREKRIACIVLAAGRSSRMGPRNKLTEELAGRPIVRRVVEAALASRCRPVVVVTGHQADAVEAALAGLEAGIVHNPDFAAGMSTSLKAGLAALPDRLDGAIVALGDMPEIGPAHLDRMISAFEPKEGRSIIVPVFDGRRGNPVLWSAEHFPAMA
;
A
#
# COMPACT_ATOMS: atom_id res chain seq x y z
N GLY A 1 8.86 36.63 11.16
CA GLY A 1 9.55 36.93 9.92
C GLY A 1 10.36 35.73 9.45
N ASN A 2 10.07 35.30 8.26
CA ASN A 2 10.65 34.07 7.65
C ASN A 2 11.90 34.44 6.85
N LEU A 3 12.94 34.93 7.54
CA LEU A 3 14.20 35.27 6.89
C LEU A 3 15.12 34.04 6.93
N MET A 4 15.42 33.50 5.78
CA MET A 4 16.45 32.50 5.61
C MET A 4 17.79 33.21 5.33
N MET A 5 18.83 32.88 6.07
CA MET A 5 20.16 33.42 5.87
C MET A 5 21.08 32.34 5.31
N THR A 6 21.82 32.66 4.27
CA THR A 6 22.89 31.83 3.72
C THR A 6 24.20 32.54 3.79
N GLY A 7 25.27 31.83 4.09
CA GLY A 7 26.62 32.40 4.16
C GLY A 7 27.70 31.32 4.14
N LYS A 8 28.95 31.75 4.25
CA LYS A 8 30.09 30.84 4.40
C LYS A 8 30.86 31.16 5.66
N LEU A 9 31.23 30.14 6.39
CA LEU A 9 32.19 30.19 7.49
C LEU A 9 33.38 29.30 7.11
N ASN A 10 34.49 29.91 6.77
CA ASN A 10 35.62 29.23 6.14
C ASN A 10 35.24 28.56 4.81
N SER A 11 35.39 27.23 4.73
CA SER A 11 34.98 26.43 3.58
C SER A 11 33.57 25.82 3.71
N ALA A 12 32.92 25.99 4.85
CA ALA A 12 31.58 25.40 5.12
C ALA A 12 30.48 26.38 4.73
N ASP A 13 29.43 25.84 4.11
CA ASP A 13 28.18 26.57 3.89
C ASP A 13 27.38 26.64 5.19
N VAL A 14 26.93 27.84 5.52
CA VAL A 14 26.09 28.09 6.71
C VAL A 14 24.69 28.47 6.27
N LEU A 15 23.72 27.78 6.78
CA LEU A 15 22.31 28.01 6.51
C LEU A 15 21.57 28.32 7.82
N GLY A 16 21.06 29.54 7.93
CA GLY A 16 20.22 29.95 9.06
C GLY A 16 18.78 29.49 8.82
N ALA A 17 18.31 28.55 9.63
CA ALA A 17 16.98 27.99 9.50
C ALA A 17 15.91 28.98 10.00
N PRO A 18 14.92 29.35 9.16
CA PRO A 18 13.77 30.13 9.59
C PRO A 18 12.82 29.28 10.43
N SER A 19 11.88 29.92 11.14
CA SER A 19 10.87 29.20 11.95
C SER A 19 10.01 28.21 11.16
N CYS A 20 9.89 28.40 9.86
CA CYS A 20 9.19 27.47 8.96
C CYS A 20 9.99 26.21 8.59
N ALA A 21 11.30 26.15 8.91
CA ALA A 21 12.14 24.97 8.63
C ALA A 21 11.63 23.68 9.32
N GLY A 22 10.88 23.82 10.41
CA GLY A 22 10.23 22.70 11.07
C GLY A 22 8.83 22.36 10.54
N SER A 23 8.41 22.93 9.41
CA SER A 23 7.13 22.59 8.78
C SER A 23 7.15 21.18 8.20
N PRO A 24 6.09 20.37 8.36
CA PRO A 24 6.00 19.04 7.74
C PRO A 24 5.80 19.08 6.22
N LYS A 25 5.56 20.26 5.64
CA LYS A 25 5.46 20.45 4.18
C LYS A 25 6.76 20.98 3.64
N LEU A 26 7.18 20.41 2.50
CA LEU A 26 8.31 20.92 1.73
C LEU A 26 8.17 22.43 1.50
N ASN A 27 9.22 23.15 1.79
CA ASN A 27 9.25 24.60 1.71
C ASN A 27 10.60 25.08 1.14
N GLY A 28 10.79 26.39 1.02
CA GLY A 28 12.00 26.95 0.43
C GLY A 28 13.29 26.60 1.19
N PHE A 29 13.23 26.31 2.49
CA PHE A 29 14.37 25.85 3.26
C PHE A 29 14.82 24.45 2.82
N ASP A 30 13.90 23.53 2.63
CA ASP A 30 14.17 22.16 2.17
C ASP A 30 14.82 22.19 0.79
N TRP A 31 14.31 22.99 -0.13
CA TRP A 31 14.84 23.12 -1.49
C TRP A 31 16.27 23.67 -1.52
N VAL A 32 16.59 24.59 -0.61
CA VAL A 32 17.96 25.13 -0.47
C VAL A 32 18.87 24.07 0.14
N LEU A 33 18.40 23.37 1.17
CA LEU A 33 19.15 22.30 1.85
C LEU A 33 19.49 21.16 0.89
N ASP A 34 18.53 20.71 0.10
CA ASP A 34 18.72 19.65 -0.91
C ASP A 34 19.78 20.01 -1.93
N ARG A 35 19.78 21.29 -2.40
CA ARG A 35 20.79 21.75 -3.34
C ARG A 35 22.19 21.83 -2.73
N LEU A 36 22.31 22.30 -1.50
CA LEU A 36 23.58 22.33 -0.78
C LEU A 36 24.11 20.92 -0.54
N ALA A 37 23.23 19.99 -0.14
CA ALA A 37 23.59 18.59 0.06
C ALA A 37 24.04 17.91 -1.25
N ALA A 38 23.47 18.33 -2.38
CA ALA A 38 23.87 17.86 -3.72
C ALA A 38 25.14 18.55 -4.24
N GLY A 39 25.80 19.43 -3.46
CA GLY A 39 26.98 20.17 -3.87
C GLY A 39 26.74 21.26 -4.92
N LEU A 40 25.45 21.65 -5.11
CA LEU A 40 25.09 22.69 -6.07
C LEU A 40 25.25 24.08 -5.45
N ARG A 41 25.60 25.05 -6.30
CA ARG A 41 25.71 26.44 -5.89
C ARG A 41 24.34 27.00 -5.53
N VAL A 42 24.22 27.66 -4.37
CA VAL A 42 23.02 28.36 -3.92
C VAL A 42 23.37 29.79 -3.54
N GLY A 43 23.09 30.71 -4.44
CA GLY A 43 23.25 32.15 -4.25
C GLY A 43 21.89 32.87 -4.38
N PRO A 44 21.89 34.21 -4.30
CA PRO A 44 20.67 35.01 -4.43
C PRO A 44 19.92 34.76 -5.74
N VAL A 45 20.62 34.54 -6.83
CA VAL A 45 20.02 34.29 -8.16
C VAL A 45 19.32 32.94 -8.19
N GLU A 46 19.97 31.90 -7.66
CA GLU A 46 19.41 30.56 -7.58
C GLU A 46 18.17 30.52 -6.66
N ILE A 47 18.21 31.24 -5.54
CA ILE A 47 17.06 31.36 -4.62
C ILE A 47 15.89 32.09 -5.29
N GLN A 48 16.15 33.16 -6.04
CA GLN A 48 15.13 33.88 -6.79
C GLN A 48 14.50 32.99 -7.88
N ALA A 49 15.30 32.16 -8.53
CA ALA A 49 14.83 31.24 -9.58
C ALA A 49 13.94 30.09 -9.03
N MET A 50 13.98 29.80 -7.73
CA MET A 50 13.11 28.79 -7.10
C MET A 50 11.64 29.25 -6.97
N GLY A 51 11.34 30.47 -7.35
CA GLY A 51 9.99 31.01 -7.36
C GLY A 51 9.68 31.95 -6.20
N VAL A 52 8.78 32.89 -6.46
CA VAL A 52 8.31 33.85 -5.47
C VAL A 52 7.31 33.18 -4.56
N GLY A 53 7.62 33.08 -3.29
CA GLY A 53 6.54 32.92 -2.35
C GLY A 53 6.46 31.65 -1.58
N GLY A 54 7.55 31.19 -1.12
CA GLY A 54 7.55 30.24 -0.02
C GLY A 54 7.04 30.77 1.31
N LEU A 55 6.30 31.86 1.33
CA LEU A 55 5.61 32.34 2.51
C LEU A 55 4.36 31.50 2.72
N LEU A 56 4.46 30.54 3.63
CA LEU A 56 3.28 29.92 4.24
C LEU A 56 2.46 31.07 4.89
N LYS A 57 1.35 31.45 4.27
CA LYS A 57 0.37 32.29 4.94
C LYS A 57 -0.09 31.53 6.18
N GLU A 58 0.25 32.01 7.36
CA GLU A 58 -0.39 31.57 8.60
C GLU A 58 -1.88 31.92 8.50
N ILE A 59 -2.70 30.89 8.36
CA ILE A 59 -4.15 31.04 8.42
C ILE A 59 -4.53 30.86 9.89
N PRO A 60 -5.13 31.87 10.56
CA PRO A 60 -5.45 31.85 12.00
C PRO A 60 -6.34 30.67 12.42
N THR A 61 -7.03 30.03 11.48
CA THR A 61 -7.94 28.90 11.70
C THR A 61 -7.30 27.54 11.37
N ARG A 62 -5.99 27.49 11.18
CA ARG A 62 -5.32 26.20 10.92
C ARG A 62 -5.22 25.43 12.24
N PRO A 63 -5.91 24.29 12.41
CA PRO A 63 -5.59 23.38 13.51
C PRO A 63 -4.11 23.03 13.39
N GLN A 64 -3.41 22.90 14.51
CA GLN A 64 -1.98 22.61 14.50
C GLN A 64 -1.73 21.33 13.69
N PRO A 65 -1.03 21.35 12.53
CA PRO A 65 -0.97 20.19 11.63
C PRO A 65 -0.26 19.00 12.25
N ARG A 66 0.55 19.23 13.29
CA ARG A 66 1.32 18.18 13.95
C ARG A 66 0.48 17.23 14.79
N GLU A 67 -0.58 17.72 15.48
CA GLU A 67 -1.41 16.83 16.31
C GLU A 67 -2.33 15.94 15.48
N ALA A 68 -2.88 16.46 14.39
CA ALA A 68 -3.76 15.69 13.52
C ALA A 68 -3.02 14.67 12.62
N ASP A 69 -1.78 15.00 12.21
CA ASP A 69 -0.99 14.11 11.36
C ASP A 69 -0.19 13.06 12.15
N GLU A 70 0.22 13.35 13.39
CA GLU A 70 0.86 12.35 14.25
C GLU A 70 -0.10 11.26 14.70
N ASP A 71 -1.35 11.57 15.00
CA ASP A 71 -2.38 10.57 15.32
C ASP A 71 -2.76 9.73 14.08
N LEU A 72 -2.81 10.34 12.89
CA LEU A 72 -3.05 9.62 11.64
C LEU A 72 -1.84 8.81 11.17
N ALA A 73 -0.61 9.28 11.43
CA ALA A 73 0.62 8.54 11.14
C ALA A 73 0.86 7.38 12.12
N ARG A 74 0.35 7.48 13.36
CA ARG A 74 0.39 6.42 14.38
C ARG A 74 -0.75 5.41 14.23
N ARG A 75 -1.80 5.75 13.49
CA ARG A 75 -2.91 4.82 13.29
C ARG A 75 -2.44 3.64 12.45
N GLU A 76 -2.58 2.44 13.00
CA GLU A 76 -2.34 1.21 12.29
C GLU A 76 -3.21 1.14 11.03
N LYS A 77 -2.59 0.95 9.87
CA LYS A 77 -3.27 0.89 8.58
C LYS A 77 -4.17 -0.34 8.53
N ARG A 78 -5.45 -0.14 8.28
CA ARG A 78 -6.45 -1.22 8.20
C ARG A 78 -6.50 -1.76 6.77
N ILE A 79 -5.68 -2.76 6.50
CA ILE A 79 -5.55 -3.39 5.19
C ILE A 79 -6.16 -4.79 5.21
N ALA A 80 -7.15 -5.02 4.35
CA ALA A 80 -7.71 -6.35 4.13
C ALA A 80 -6.83 -7.19 3.20
N CYS A 81 -7.06 -8.51 3.15
CA CYS A 81 -6.54 -9.37 2.10
C CYS A 81 -7.70 -10.12 1.43
N ILE A 82 -7.84 -9.97 0.12
CA ILE A 82 -8.76 -10.75 -0.71
C ILE A 82 -7.96 -11.84 -1.41
N VAL A 83 -8.21 -13.10 -1.11
CA VAL A 83 -7.58 -14.23 -1.79
C VAL A 83 -8.53 -14.76 -2.85
N LEU A 84 -8.19 -14.61 -4.12
CA LEU A 84 -8.98 -15.08 -5.24
C LEU A 84 -8.72 -16.58 -5.46
N ALA A 85 -9.72 -17.41 -5.15
CA ALA A 85 -9.69 -18.87 -5.21
C ALA A 85 -10.84 -19.47 -6.05
N ALA A 86 -11.44 -18.68 -6.95
CA ALA A 86 -12.60 -19.06 -7.75
C ALA A 86 -12.25 -19.63 -9.15
N GLY A 87 -10.96 -19.69 -9.51
CA GLY A 87 -10.51 -20.03 -10.85
C GLY A 87 -10.71 -21.50 -11.24
N ARG A 88 -10.99 -21.77 -12.54
CA ARG A 88 -11.25 -23.11 -13.09
C ARG A 88 -10.03 -24.00 -13.22
N SER A 89 -8.81 -23.52 -13.03
CA SER A 89 -7.55 -24.26 -13.23
C SER A 89 -7.46 -25.00 -14.57
N SER A 90 -8.06 -24.45 -15.64
CA SER A 90 -8.33 -25.12 -16.93
C SER A 90 -7.11 -25.78 -17.60
N ARG A 91 -5.91 -25.36 -17.23
CA ARG A 91 -4.64 -25.93 -17.75
C ARG A 91 -4.25 -27.26 -17.07
N MET A 92 -4.87 -27.59 -15.94
CA MET A 92 -4.57 -28.80 -15.14
C MET A 92 -5.59 -29.94 -15.35
N GLY A 93 -6.51 -29.78 -16.31
CA GLY A 93 -7.59 -30.75 -16.54
C GLY A 93 -8.63 -30.75 -15.41
N PRO A 94 -9.14 -31.93 -14.97
CA PRO A 94 -10.22 -32.02 -13.98
C PRO A 94 -9.77 -31.69 -12.54
N ARG A 95 -8.46 -31.61 -12.27
CA ARG A 95 -7.93 -31.36 -10.95
C ARG A 95 -7.92 -29.86 -10.63
N ASN A 96 -8.26 -29.52 -9.39
CA ASN A 96 -8.18 -28.15 -8.91
C ASN A 96 -6.77 -27.89 -8.37
N LYS A 97 -5.98 -27.06 -9.06
CA LYS A 97 -4.63 -26.68 -8.63
C LYS A 97 -4.58 -26.16 -7.18
N LEU A 98 -5.64 -25.49 -6.73
CA LEU A 98 -5.70 -24.87 -5.41
C LEU A 98 -5.73 -25.89 -4.27
N THR A 99 -6.28 -27.08 -4.54
CA THR A 99 -6.39 -28.17 -3.56
C THR A 99 -5.25 -29.18 -3.68
N GLU A 100 -4.38 -29.06 -4.70
CA GLU A 100 -3.16 -29.88 -4.79
C GLU A 100 -2.24 -29.57 -3.62
N GLU A 101 -1.54 -30.58 -3.13
CA GLU A 101 -0.64 -30.46 -1.99
C GLU A 101 0.76 -30.01 -2.41
N LEU A 102 1.28 -29.02 -1.69
CA LEU A 102 2.68 -28.64 -1.72
C LEU A 102 3.27 -28.80 -0.31
N ALA A 103 4.21 -29.72 -0.17
CA ALA A 103 4.80 -30.09 1.13
C ALA A 103 3.73 -30.50 2.18
N GLY A 104 2.76 -31.34 1.77
CA GLY A 104 1.75 -31.91 2.64
C GLY A 104 0.62 -30.93 3.03
N ARG A 105 0.48 -29.81 2.33
CA ARG A 105 -0.61 -28.83 2.56
C ARG A 105 -1.18 -28.32 1.24
N PRO A 106 -2.51 -28.16 1.15
CA PRO A 106 -3.14 -27.56 -0.03
C PRO A 106 -2.55 -26.19 -0.35
N ILE A 107 -2.35 -25.92 -1.64
CA ILE A 107 -1.76 -24.65 -2.10
C ILE A 107 -2.55 -23.45 -1.58
N VAL A 108 -3.87 -23.44 -1.73
CA VAL A 108 -4.73 -22.34 -1.25
C VAL A 108 -4.61 -22.14 0.25
N ARG A 109 -4.51 -23.22 1.03
CA ARG A 109 -4.35 -23.14 2.48
C ARG A 109 -3.08 -22.40 2.87
N ARG A 110 -1.96 -22.67 2.22
CA ARG A 110 -0.68 -21.98 2.46
C ARG A 110 -0.80 -20.47 2.23
N VAL A 111 -1.49 -20.07 1.16
CA VAL A 111 -1.70 -18.65 0.84
C VAL A 111 -2.55 -17.97 1.91
N VAL A 112 -3.63 -18.61 2.35
CA VAL A 112 -4.52 -18.06 3.37
C VAL A 112 -3.83 -18.02 4.74
N GLU A 113 -3.09 -19.06 5.12
CA GLU A 113 -2.26 -19.06 6.34
C GLU A 113 -1.24 -17.93 6.34
N ALA A 114 -0.59 -17.65 5.19
CA ALA A 114 0.34 -16.53 5.04
C ALA A 114 -0.37 -15.17 5.21
N ALA A 115 -1.57 -15.02 4.64
CA ALA A 115 -2.38 -13.82 4.81
C ALA A 115 -2.81 -13.62 6.28
N LEU A 116 -3.26 -14.68 6.94
CA LEU A 116 -3.66 -14.64 8.36
C LEU A 116 -2.47 -14.37 9.30
N ALA A 117 -1.27 -14.82 8.95
CA ALA A 117 -0.05 -14.56 9.72
C ALA A 117 0.55 -13.17 9.49
N SER A 118 0.08 -12.42 8.46
CA SER A 118 0.48 -11.04 8.19
C SER A 118 -0.34 -10.04 9.00
N ARG A 119 -0.10 -8.74 8.80
CA ARG A 119 -0.91 -7.65 9.38
C ARG A 119 -2.25 -7.41 8.66
N CYS A 120 -2.59 -8.20 7.64
CA CYS A 120 -3.87 -8.06 6.94
C CYS A 120 -5.05 -8.43 7.83
N ARG A 121 -6.02 -7.54 7.96
CA ARG A 121 -7.32 -7.81 8.64
C ARG A 121 -8.43 -7.00 7.97
N PRO A 122 -9.56 -7.61 7.59
CA PRO A 122 -9.82 -9.05 7.58
C PRO A 122 -9.14 -9.78 6.41
N VAL A 123 -9.15 -11.12 6.45
CA VAL A 123 -8.80 -11.98 5.31
C VAL A 123 -10.07 -12.58 4.75
N VAL A 124 -10.33 -12.39 3.47
CA VAL A 124 -11.52 -12.90 2.75
C VAL A 124 -11.07 -13.77 1.59
N VAL A 125 -11.62 -14.97 1.48
CA VAL A 125 -11.36 -15.90 0.38
C VAL A 125 -12.57 -15.96 -0.53
N VAL A 126 -12.38 -15.71 -1.82
CA VAL A 126 -13.43 -15.80 -2.82
C VAL A 126 -13.36 -17.16 -3.50
N THR A 127 -14.38 -18.00 -3.25
CA THR A 127 -14.54 -19.32 -3.87
C THR A 127 -15.42 -19.26 -5.11
N GLY A 128 -15.42 -20.29 -5.93
CA GLY A 128 -16.25 -20.38 -7.14
C GLY A 128 -16.22 -21.80 -7.69
N HIS A 129 -15.33 -22.09 -8.65
CA HIS A 129 -15.20 -23.46 -9.18
C HIS A 129 -14.76 -24.44 -8.09
N GLN A 130 -15.52 -25.53 -7.89
CA GLN A 130 -15.27 -26.54 -6.86
C GLN A 130 -15.15 -25.93 -5.45
N ALA A 131 -16.04 -25.01 -5.12
CA ALA A 131 -16.05 -24.27 -3.85
C ALA A 131 -15.93 -25.20 -2.65
N ASP A 132 -16.71 -26.28 -2.58
CA ASP A 132 -16.72 -27.24 -1.47
C ASP A 132 -15.32 -27.82 -1.18
N ALA A 133 -14.55 -28.13 -2.23
CA ALA A 133 -13.20 -28.66 -2.09
C ALA A 133 -12.20 -27.62 -1.59
N VAL A 134 -12.36 -26.37 -2.04
CA VAL A 134 -11.53 -25.24 -1.56
C VAL A 134 -11.86 -24.92 -0.11
N GLU A 135 -13.13 -24.89 0.24
CA GLU A 135 -13.62 -24.62 1.60
C GLU A 135 -13.18 -25.71 2.59
N ALA A 136 -13.27 -26.98 2.17
CA ALA A 136 -12.76 -28.10 2.96
C ALA A 136 -11.26 -27.99 3.23
N ALA A 137 -10.47 -27.53 2.23
CA ALA A 137 -9.02 -27.29 2.38
C ALA A 137 -8.71 -26.16 3.37
N LEU A 138 -9.64 -25.22 3.59
CA LEU A 138 -9.50 -24.07 4.49
C LEU A 138 -10.10 -24.31 5.87
N ALA A 139 -10.69 -25.48 6.13
CA ALA A 139 -11.33 -25.79 7.40
C ALA A 139 -10.44 -25.47 8.61
N GLY A 140 -11.00 -24.79 9.62
CA GLY A 140 -10.30 -24.38 10.83
C GLY A 140 -9.45 -23.10 10.72
N LEU A 141 -9.45 -22.41 9.57
CA LEU A 141 -8.83 -21.09 9.43
C LEU A 141 -9.86 -19.98 9.67
N GLU A 142 -9.44 -18.91 10.36
CA GLU A 142 -10.27 -17.73 10.65
C GLU A 142 -10.30 -16.74 9.47
N ALA A 143 -10.70 -17.22 8.29
CA ALA A 143 -10.88 -16.41 7.10
C ALA A 143 -12.36 -16.35 6.72
N GLY A 144 -12.84 -15.17 6.30
CA GLY A 144 -14.17 -15.04 5.71
C GLY A 144 -14.21 -15.73 4.35
N ILE A 145 -15.28 -16.49 4.07
CA ILE A 145 -15.47 -17.16 2.77
C ILE A 145 -16.64 -16.51 2.05
N VAL A 146 -16.45 -16.21 0.78
CA VAL A 146 -17.47 -15.62 -0.10
C VAL A 146 -17.53 -16.45 -1.38
N HIS A 147 -18.71 -17.00 -1.68
CA HIS A 147 -18.92 -17.73 -2.92
C HIS A 147 -19.30 -16.77 -4.05
N ASN A 148 -18.58 -16.84 -5.17
CA ASN A 148 -18.91 -16.13 -6.39
C ASN A 148 -19.59 -17.09 -7.39
N PRO A 149 -20.92 -17.01 -7.62
CA PRO A 149 -21.61 -17.87 -8.57
C PRO A 149 -21.22 -17.56 -10.03
N ASP A 150 -20.81 -16.31 -10.29
CA ASP A 150 -20.47 -15.82 -11.62
C ASP A 150 -18.99 -16.01 -11.98
N PHE A 151 -18.26 -16.88 -11.25
CA PHE A 151 -16.82 -17.10 -11.46
C PHE A 151 -16.45 -17.43 -12.91
N ALA A 152 -17.37 -17.99 -13.67
CA ALA A 152 -17.18 -18.35 -15.08
C ALA A 152 -17.04 -17.12 -16.00
N ALA A 153 -17.58 -15.98 -15.61
CA ALA A 153 -17.53 -14.74 -16.37
C ALA A 153 -16.15 -14.03 -16.28
N GLY A 154 -15.27 -14.50 -15.39
CA GLY A 154 -13.90 -13.98 -15.29
C GLY A 154 -13.48 -13.55 -13.90
N MET A 155 -12.19 -13.21 -13.76
CA MET A 155 -11.59 -12.83 -12.46
C MET A 155 -12.19 -11.56 -11.87
N SER A 156 -12.68 -10.64 -12.70
CA SER A 156 -13.31 -9.39 -12.27
C SER A 156 -14.54 -9.62 -11.41
N THR A 157 -15.37 -10.65 -11.71
CA THR A 157 -16.54 -10.97 -10.86
C THR A 157 -16.14 -11.45 -9.47
N SER A 158 -15.05 -12.22 -9.38
CA SER A 158 -14.51 -12.66 -8.09
C SER A 158 -13.91 -11.49 -7.30
N LEU A 159 -13.24 -10.55 -7.97
CA LEU A 159 -12.74 -9.34 -7.33
C LEU A 159 -13.89 -8.50 -6.77
N LYS A 160 -14.95 -8.29 -7.54
CA LYS A 160 -16.17 -7.59 -7.10
C LYS A 160 -16.81 -8.25 -5.88
N ALA A 161 -16.98 -9.58 -5.93
CA ALA A 161 -17.51 -10.33 -4.79
C ALA A 161 -16.66 -10.18 -3.53
N GLY A 162 -15.34 -10.21 -3.68
CA GLY A 162 -14.38 -9.99 -2.58
C GLY A 162 -14.47 -8.57 -2.00
N LEU A 163 -14.52 -7.55 -2.85
CA LEU A 163 -14.65 -6.15 -2.42
C LEU A 163 -15.97 -5.89 -1.70
N ALA A 164 -17.09 -6.44 -2.22
CA ALA A 164 -18.41 -6.30 -1.61
C ALA A 164 -18.52 -6.94 -0.22
N ALA A 165 -17.67 -7.90 0.10
CA ALA A 165 -17.63 -8.57 1.40
C ALA A 165 -16.72 -7.85 2.43
N LEU A 166 -16.00 -6.82 2.03
CA LEU A 166 -15.15 -6.07 2.93
C LEU A 166 -15.99 -5.13 3.83
N PRO A 167 -15.58 -4.94 5.09
CA PRO A 167 -16.20 -3.95 5.94
C PRO A 167 -15.86 -2.52 5.48
N ASP A 168 -16.70 -1.58 5.88
CA ASP A 168 -16.43 -0.15 5.72
C ASP A 168 -15.16 0.29 6.47
N ARG A 169 -14.60 1.43 6.05
CA ARG A 169 -13.49 2.12 6.71
C ARG A 169 -12.16 1.35 6.70
N LEU A 170 -11.86 0.67 5.60
CA LEU A 170 -10.50 0.19 5.31
C LEU A 170 -9.68 1.30 4.66
N ASP A 171 -8.36 1.25 4.85
CA ASP A 171 -7.42 2.11 4.14
C ASP A 171 -7.06 1.51 2.77
N GLY A 172 -7.14 0.17 2.64
CA GLY A 172 -6.88 -0.53 1.39
C GLY A 172 -7.09 -2.04 1.49
N ALA A 173 -6.84 -2.73 0.38
CA ALA A 173 -6.88 -4.19 0.31
C ALA A 173 -5.75 -4.75 -0.56
N ILE A 174 -5.15 -5.85 -0.11
CA ILE A 174 -4.26 -6.68 -0.92
C ILE A 174 -5.11 -7.70 -1.67
N VAL A 175 -4.97 -7.74 -2.99
CA VAL A 175 -5.56 -8.77 -3.84
C VAL A 175 -4.50 -9.82 -4.15
N ALA A 176 -4.65 -11.00 -3.57
CA ALA A 176 -3.76 -12.13 -3.73
C ALA A 176 -4.42 -13.24 -4.55
N LEU A 177 -3.61 -13.99 -5.28
CA LEU A 177 -4.07 -15.18 -6.01
C LEU A 177 -3.85 -16.43 -5.16
N GLY A 178 -4.86 -17.29 -5.08
CA GLY A 178 -4.84 -18.51 -4.27
C GLY A 178 -3.82 -19.57 -4.71
N ASP A 179 -3.18 -19.37 -5.86
CA ASP A 179 -2.20 -20.29 -6.45
C ASP A 179 -0.74 -19.82 -6.33
N MET A 180 -0.45 -18.87 -5.42
CA MET A 180 0.89 -18.31 -5.20
C MET A 180 1.47 -18.69 -3.82
N PRO A 181 1.82 -19.98 -3.58
CA PRO A 181 2.21 -20.49 -2.27
C PRO A 181 3.54 -19.94 -1.73
N GLU A 182 4.35 -19.30 -2.58
CA GLU A 182 5.64 -18.71 -2.19
C GLU A 182 5.49 -17.31 -1.55
N ILE A 183 4.29 -16.72 -1.61
CA ILE A 183 4.01 -15.44 -0.96
C ILE A 183 3.82 -15.68 0.53
N GLY A 184 4.83 -15.31 1.32
CA GLY A 184 4.78 -15.40 2.79
C GLY A 184 4.32 -14.11 3.45
N PRO A 185 4.07 -14.14 4.79
CA PRO A 185 3.58 -12.99 5.57
C PRO A 185 4.47 -11.74 5.42
N ALA A 186 5.79 -11.93 5.41
CA ALA A 186 6.74 -10.83 5.27
C ALA A 186 6.64 -10.06 3.95
N HIS A 187 6.17 -10.71 2.88
CA HIS A 187 5.93 -10.02 1.60
C HIS A 187 4.73 -9.07 1.72
N LEU A 188 3.64 -9.55 2.33
CA LEU A 188 2.42 -8.76 2.56
C LEU A 188 2.70 -7.59 3.50
N ASP A 189 3.43 -7.83 4.58
CA ASP A 189 3.80 -6.80 5.56
C ASP A 189 4.72 -5.73 4.97
N ARG A 190 5.61 -6.09 4.05
CA ARG A 190 6.41 -5.13 3.29
C ARG A 190 5.55 -4.22 2.40
N MET A 191 4.53 -4.78 1.74
CA MET A 191 3.59 -4.00 0.94
C MET A 191 2.80 -3.03 1.80
N ILE A 192 2.31 -3.47 2.97
CA ILE A 192 1.62 -2.60 3.94
C ILE A 192 2.54 -1.47 4.43
N SER A 193 3.80 -1.78 4.68
CA SER A 193 4.79 -0.77 5.11
C SER A 193 5.08 0.26 4.02
N ALA A 194 5.11 -0.15 2.75
CA ALA A 194 5.34 0.74 1.60
C ALA A 194 4.12 1.60 1.23
N PHE A 195 2.92 1.21 1.68
CA PHE A 195 1.66 1.87 1.35
C PHE A 195 1.54 3.22 2.06
N GLU A 196 1.42 4.31 1.31
CA GLU A 196 1.24 5.67 1.81
C GLU A 196 0.49 6.52 0.78
N PRO A 197 -0.85 6.44 0.74
CA PRO A 197 -1.65 7.13 -0.27
C PRO A 197 -1.47 8.64 -0.28
N LYS A 198 -1.28 9.25 0.89
CA LYS A 198 -1.05 10.70 1.02
C LYS A 198 0.23 11.17 0.33
N GLU A 199 1.22 10.28 0.17
CA GLU A 199 2.47 10.53 -0.52
C GLU A 199 2.47 9.98 -1.97
N GLY A 200 1.29 9.67 -2.52
CA GLY A 200 1.14 9.14 -3.87
C GLY A 200 1.41 7.63 -4.01
N ARG A 201 1.63 6.91 -2.90
CA ARG A 201 1.81 5.46 -2.90
C ARG A 201 0.49 4.73 -2.59
N SER A 202 -0.53 4.95 -3.43
CA SER A 202 -1.87 4.39 -3.28
C SER A 202 -2.04 3.01 -3.92
N ILE A 203 -1.09 2.59 -4.76
CA ILE A 203 -1.05 1.25 -5.38
C ILE A 203 0.36 0.69 -5.20
N ILE A 204 0.47 -0.46 -4.52
CA ILE A 204 1.76 -1.14 -4.32
C ILE A 204 1.78 -2.43 -5.12
N VAL A 205 2.72 -2.52 -6.05
CA VAL A 205 2.91 -3.67 -6.94
C VAL A 205 4.32 -4.23 -6.71
N PRO A 206 4.47 -5.51 -6.37
CA PRO A 206 5.79 -6.11 -6.27
C PRO A 206 6.44 -6.21 -7.64
N VAL A 207 7.74 -5.99 -7.68
CA VAL A 207 8.54 -6.12 -8.90
C VAL A 207 9.67 -7.11 -8.63
N PHE A 208 9.83 -8.10 -9.49
CA PHE A 208 10.94 -9.03 -9.47
C PHE A 208 11.56 -9.10 -10.87
N ASP A 209 12.85 -8.90 -10.95
CA ASP A 209 13.62 -8.88 -12.21
C ASP A 209 12.97 -7.97 -13.29
N GLY A 210 12.58 -6.75 -12.87
CA GLY A 210 11.94 -5.75 -13.73
C GLY A 210 10.48 -6.05 -14.14
N ARG A 211 9.92 -7.18 -13.70
CA ARG A 211 8.53 -7.60 -14.03
C ARG A 211 7.60 -7.35 -12.86
N ARG A 212 6.46 -6.72 -13.16
CA ARG A 212 5.36 -6.54 -12.19
C ARG A 212 4.67 -7.87 -11.92
N GLY A 213 4.29 -8.11 -10.66
CA GLY A 213 3.64 -9.34 -10.23
C GLY A 213 2.46 -9.11 -9.29
N ASN A 214 1.98 -10.21 -8.71
CA ASN A 214 1.00 -10.26 -7.65
C ASN A 214 1.71 -10.66 -6.33
N PRO A 215 1.08 -10.39 -5.18
CA PRO A 215 -0.20 -9.68 -4.97
C PRO A 215 -0.10 -8.17 -5.22
N VAL A 216 -1.24 -7.48 -5.35
CA VAL A 216 -1.29 -6.02 -5.51
C VAL A 216 -2.09 -5.42 -4.34
N LEU A 217 -1.56 -4.38 -3.69
CA LEU A 217 -2.27 -3.61 -2.69
C LEU A 217 -2.85 -2.35 -3.34
N TRP A 218 -4.13 -2.13 -3.12
CA TRP A 218 -4.91 -0.99 -3.62
C TRP A 218 -5.44 -0.17 -2.45
N SER A 219 -5.33 1.15 -2.55
CA SER A 219 -6.03 2.07 -1.65
C SER A 219 -7.55 1.95 -1.82
N ALA A 220 -8.29 2.14 -0.74
CA ALA A 220 -9.75 2.09 -0.75
C ALA A 220 -10.39 3.10 -1.72
N GLU A 221 -9.70 4.20 -2.02
CA GLU A 221 -10.14 5.17 -3.02
C GLU A 221 -10.35 4.59 -4.42
N HIS A 222 -9.68 3.47 -4.74
CA HIS A 222 -9.78 2.80 -6.04
C HIS A 222 -10.92 1.76 -6.08
N PHE A 223 -11.50 1.34 -4.94
CA PHE A 223 -12.53 0.30 -4.89
C PHE A 223 -13.74 0.60 -5.79
N PRO A 224 -14.28 1.84 -5.86
CA PRO A 224 -15.41 2.13 -6.74
C PRO A 224 -15.12 1.90 -8.23
N ALA A 225 -13.88 2.05 -8.65
CA ALA A 225 -13.48 1.79 -10.04
C ALA A 225 -13.21 0.30 -10.34
N MET A 226 -13.07 -0.53 -9.30
CA MET A 226 -12.82 -1.96 -9.38
C MET A 226 -14.10 -2.80 -9.19
N ALA A 227 -15.16 -2.18 -8.65
CA ALA A 227 -16.46 -2.80 -8.32
C ALA A 227 -17.41 -2.95 -9.52
#